data_6d390f36e3daf4ddec624f9a7beb9446
#
_entry.id   6d390f36e3daf4ddec624f9a7beb9446
#
_cell.length_a   1.000
_cell.length_b   1.000
_cell.length_c   1.000
_cell.angle_alpha   90.00
_cell.angle_beta   90.00
_cell.angle_gamma   90.00
#
_symmetry.space_group_name_H-M   'P 1'
#
loop_
_entity.id
_entity.type
_entity.pdbx_description
1 polymer ?
#
loop_
_entity_poly.entity_id
_entity_poly.type
_entity_poly.pdbx_seq_one_letter_code
_entity_poly.pdbx_strand_id
1 'polypeptide(L)'
;MSGELPPQVQNQLAQLQQVQQQAQALAQQKSQLEIMVKESDMALEELGKIDEDVTVFKNIGNLMIKAEKDTVVEDLKEKKETLDLRLQTIIRQEERIHKRFTQLQEQLKTSVGSPGMHAE
;
A
#
# COMPACT_ATOMS: atom_id res chain seq x y z
N MET A 1 -8.30 -7.50 -41.47
CA MET A 1 -7.42 -7.52 -41.22
C MET A 1 -6.73 -7.91 -39.95
N SER A 2 -5.67 -8.24 -40.08
CA SER A 2 -4.98 -8.98 -39.07
C SER A 2 -4.47 -8.17 -37.92
N GLY A 3 -4.70 -6.88 -37.92
CA GLY A 3 -4.19 -6.07 -36.87
C GLY A 3 -4.96 -6.16 -35.55
N GLU A 4 -6.16 -6.67 -35.61
CA GLU A 4 -6.99 -6.73 -34.41
C GLU A 4 -6.70 -7.98 -33.61
N LEU A 5 -6.68 -7.80 -32.29
CA LEU A 5 -6.53 -8.91 -31.38
C LEU A 5 -7.88 -9.61 -31.16
N PRO A 6 -7.86 -10.92 -30.92
CA PRO A 6 -9.10 -11.60 -30.56
C PRO A 6 -9.74 -10.98 -29.34
N PRO A 7 -11.07 -11.04 -29.24
CA PRO A 7 -11.76 -10.47 -28.07
C PRO A 7 -11.26 -11.03 -26.74
N GLN A 8 -10.89 -12.28 -26.70
CA GLN A 8 -10.36 -12.88 -25.47
C GLN A 8 -9.06 -12.20 -25.06
N VAL A 9 -8.19 -11.95 -26.02
CA VAL A 9 -6.91 -11.30 -25.74
C VAL A 9 -7.12 -9.85 -25.32
N GLN A 10 -8.03 -9.14 -26.01
CA GLN A 10 -8.37 -7.78 -25.63
C GLN A 10 -8.87 -7.70 -24.19
N ASN A 11 -9.72 -8.64 -23.82
CA ASN A 11 -10.26 -8.70 -22.47
C ASN A 11 -9.17 -8.98 -21.44
N GLN A 12 -8.26 -9.89 -21.76
CA GLN A 12 -7.14 -10.21 -20.88
C GLN A 12 -6.21 -9.01 -20.68
N LEU A 13 -5.95 -8.26 -21.74
CA LEU A 13 -5.15 -7.06 -21.66
C LEU A 13 -5.83 -6.00 -20.80
N ALA A 14 -7.14 -5.84 -20.94
CA ALA A 14 -7.88 -4.88 -20.13
C ALA A 14 -7.83 -5.26 -18.66
N GLN A 15 -7.96 -6.55 -18.35
CA GLN A 15 -7.87 -7.02 -16.97
C GLN A 15 -6.45 -6.79 -16.41
N LEU A 16 -5.44 -7.02 -17.22
CA LEU A 16 -4.06 -6.81 -16.80
C LEU A 16 -3.81 -5.35 -16.46
N GLN A 17 -4.31 -4.43 -17.29
CA GLN A 17 -4.19 -3.00 -17.02
C GLN A 17 -4.89 -2.62 -15.72
N GLN A 18 -6.08 -3.18 -15.49
CA GLN A 18 -6.83 -2.91 -14.27
C GLN A 18 -6.05 -3.36 -13.04
N VAL A 19 -5.47 -4.55 -13.10
CA VAL A 19 -4.67 -5.09 -12.01
C VAL A 19 -3.43 -4.22 -11.77
N GLN A 20 -2.79 -3.75 -12.84
CA GLN A 20 -1.66 -2.84 -12.70
C GLN A 20 -2.05 -1.54 -11.98
N GLN A 21 -3.20 -0.99 -12.31
CA GLN A 21 -3.69 0.22 -11.65
C GLN A 21 -3.96 -0.03 -10.18
N GLN A 22 -4.54 -1.18 -9.85
CA GLN A 22 -4.78 -1.56 -8.47
C GLN A 22 -3.46 -1.72 -7.71
N ALA A 23 -2.46 -2.32 -8.35
CA ALA A 23 -1.14 -2.48 -7.73
C ALA A 23 -0.50 -1.13 -7.43
N GLN A 24 -0.62 -0.17 -8.35
CA GLN A 24 -0.07 1.16 -8.15
C GLN A 24 -0.78 1.89 -7.00
N ALA A 25 -2.09 1.76 -6.93
CA ALA A 25 -2.87 2.38 -5.86
C ALA A 25 -2.47 1.81 -4.50
N LEU A 26 -2.31 0.49 -4.42
CA LEU A 26 -1.88 -0.16 -3.19
C LEU A 26 -0.47 0.26 -2.80
N ALA A 27 0.43 0.37 -3.77
CA ALA A 27 1.80 0.80 -3.50
C ALA A 27 1.83 2.21 -2.92
N GLN A 28 0.98 3.11 -3.42
CA GLN A 28 0.89 4.47 -2.88
C GLN A 28 0.33 4.46 -1.47
N GLN A 29 -0.71 3.69 -1.21
CA GLN A 29 -1.28 3.57 0.12
C GLN A 29 -0.26 3.00 1.09
N LYS A 30 0.47 1.97 0.68
CA LYS A 30 1.52 1.37 1.49
C LYS A 30 2.59 2.39 1.85
N SER A 31 3.05 3.14 0.87
CA SER A 31 4.08 4.15 1.07
C SER A 31 3.63 5.21 2.07
N GLN A 32 2.39 5.69 1.96
CA GLN A 32 1.85 6.66 2.89
C GLN A 32 1.77 6.10 4.30
N LEU A 33 1.32 4.86 4.45
CA LEU A 33 1.25 4.22 5.76
C LEU A 33 2.63 4.04 6.37
N GLU A 34 3.61 3.65 5.57
CA GLU A 34 4.99 3.49 6.04
C GLU A 34 5.56 4.80 6.55
N ILE A 35 5.27 5.91 5.85
CA ILE A 35 5.70 7.22 6.28
C ILE A 35 5.06 7.58 7.62
N MET A 36 3.76 7.33 7.77
CA MET A 36 3.05 7.63 9.01
C MET A 36 3.56 6.81 10.18
N VAL A 37 3.86 5.53 9.95
CA VAL A 37 4.45 4.67 10.98
C VAL A 37 5.81 5.22 11.40
N LYS A 38 6.63 5.60 10.42
CA LYS A 38 7.95 6.13 10.70
C LYS A 38 7.87 7.43 11.49
N GLU A 39 6.94 8.30 11.14
CA GLU A 39 6.73 9.55 11.86
C GLU A 39 6.32 9.29 13.30
N SER A 40 5.44 8.31 13.52
CA SER A 40 5.02 7.93 14.86
C SER A 40 6.19 7.38 15.67
N ASP A 41 7.03 6.54 15.04
CA ASP A 41 8.23 6.01 15.70
C ASP A 41 9.19 7.10 16.10
N MET A 42 9.42 8.07 15.20
CA MET A 42 10.30 9.18 15.48
C MET A 42 9.78 10.04 16.62
N ALA A 43 8.48 10.29 16.64
CA ALA A 43 7.86 11.08 17.70
C ALA A 43 7.98 10.35 19.05
N LEU A 44 7.74 9.04 19.06
CA LEU A 44 7.87 8.25 20.28
C LEU A 44 9.31 8.25 20.78
N GLU A 45 10.28 8.16 19.88
CA GLU A 45 11.67 8.19 20.23
C GLU A 45 12.03 9.54 20.88
N GLU A 46 11.59 10.64 20.26
CA GLU A 46 11.88 11.97 20.81
C GLU A 46 11.20 12.18 22.16
N LEU A 47 9.97 11.71 22.31
CA LEU A 47 9.26 11.80 23.59
C LEU A 47 9.96 11.00 24.67
N GLY A 48 10.62 9.90 24.31
CA GLY A 48 11.37 9.11 25.26
C GLY A 48 12.64 9.80 25.78
N LYS A 49 13.11 10.83 25.08
CA LYS A 49 14.34 11.55 25.44
C LYS A 49 14.10 12.76 26.32
N ILE A 50 12.87 13.23 26.42
CA ILE A 50 12.56 14.43 27.20
C ILE A 50 12.14 14.08 28.62
N ASP A 51 12.34 15.03 29.53
CA ASP A 51 11.95 14.87 30.93
C ASP A 51 10.46 15.06 31.10
N GLU A 52 9.93 14.56 32.22
CA GLU A 52 8.49 14.61 32.49
C GLU A 52 7.96 16.03 32.59
N ASP A 53 8.80 16.99 32.98
CA ASP A 53 8.37 18.37 33.15
C ASP A 53 8.44 19.20 31.88
N VAL A 54 8.89 18.62 30.77
CA VAL A 54 8.92 19.32 29.48
C VAL A 54 7.49 19.45 28.94
N THR A 55 7.17 20.66 28.50
CA THR A 55 5.84 20.92 27.93
C THR A 55 5.72 20.28 26.55
N VAL A 56 4.63 19.53 26.36
CA VAL A 56 4.35 18.85 25.10
C VAL A 56 3.07 19.44 24.50
N PHE A 57 3.08 19.61 23.19
CA PHE A 57 1.91 20.06 22.45
C PHE A 57 1.55 19.05 21.38
N LYS A 58 0.27 18.97 21.05
CA LYS A 58 -0.17 18.19 19.90
C LYS A 58 -0.94 19.07 18.94
N ASN A 59 -0.85 18.74 17.65
CA ASN A 59 -1.57 19.46 16.61
C ASN A 59 -2.89 18.77 16.35
N ILE A 60 -3.97 19.56 16.38
CA ILE A 60 -5.28 19.10 15.96
C ILE A 60 -5.77 20.07 14.91
N GLY A 61 -5.74 19.66 13.64
CA GLY A 61 -5.99 20.57 12.54
C GLY A 61 -4.96 21.69 12.56
N ASN A 62 -5.43 22.93 12.68
CA ASN A 62 -4.56 24.10 12.74
C ASN A 62 -4.25 24.56 14.16
N LEU A 63 -4.66 23.78 15.16
CA LEU A 63 -4.47 24.19 16.56
C LEU A 63 -3.35 23.37 17.20
N MET A 64 -2.54 24.05 18.00
CA MET A 64 -1.58 23.41 18.87
C MET A 64 -2.13 23.45 20.30
N ILE A 65 -2.27 22.28 20.90
CA ILE A 65 -2.91 22.15 22.20
C ILE A 65 -1.91 21.49 23.15
N LYS A 66 -1.75 22.10 24.34
CA LYS A 66 -0.91 21.53 25.37
C LYS A 66 -1.45 20.16 25.79
N ALA A 67 -0.57 19.18 25.95
CA ALA A 67 -0.96 17.83 26.28
C ALA A 67 0.02 17.22 27.29
N GLU A 68 -0.47 16.23 28.01
CA GLU A 68 0.38 15.47 28.93
C GLU A 68 1.22 14.49 28.14
N LYS A 69 2.51 14.40 28.48
CA LYS A 69 3.43 13.51 27.77
C LYS A 69 2.93 12.07 27.73
N ASP A 70 2.47 11.54 28.87
CA ASP A 70 2.05 10.15 28.95
C ASP A 70 0.84 9.88 28.05
N THR A 71 -0.10 10.83 28.00
CA THR A 71 -1.27 10.71 27.13
C THR A 71 -0.85 10.70 25.66
N VAL A 72 0.07 11.58 25.28
CA VAL A 72 0.54 11.65 23.91
C VAL A 72 1.26 10.35 23.53
N VAL A 73 2.06 9.81 24.42
CA VAL A 73 2.76 8.54 24.19
C VAL A 73 1.76 7.41 23.95
N GLU A 74 0.73 7.32 24.80
CA GLU A 74 -0.31 6.30 24.64
C GLU A 74 -1.03 6.45 23.32
N ASP A 75 -1.43 7.68 22.98
CA ASP A 75 -2.14 7.93 21.73
C ASP A 75 -1.29 7.55 20.51
N LEU A 76 0.00 7.86 20.55
CA LEU A 76 0.91 7.50 19.45
C LEU A 76 1.10 6.00 19.32
N LYS A 77 1.18 5.29 20.44
CA LYS A 77 1.30 3.83 20.42
C LYS A 77 0.06 3.19 19.81
N GLU A 78 -1.13 3.67 20.19
CA GLU A 78 -2.37 3.18 19.61
C GLU A 78 -2.46 3.47 18.12
N LYS A 79 -2.07 4.69 17.73
CA LYS A 79 -2.08 5.08 16.33
C LYS A 79 -1.13 4.19 15.52
N LYS A 80 0.07 3.97 16.04
CA LYS A 80 1.06 3.12 15.37
C LYS A 80 0.53 1.70 15.20
N GLU A 81 -0.09 1.15 16.24
CA GLU A 81 -0.66 -0.19 16.18
C GLU A 81 -1.73 -0.29 15.09
N THR A 82 -2.60 0.71 15.01
CA THR A 82 -3.63 0.77 13.96
C THR A 82 -2.99 0.86 12.58
N LEU A 83 -1.97 1.69 12.44
CA LEU A 83 -1.27 1.84 11.16
C LEU A 83 -0.57 0.56 10.75
N ASP A 84 0.04 -0.14 11.70
CA ASP A 84 0.70 -1.42 11.43
C ASP A 84 -0.31 -2.46 10.94
N LEU A 85 -1.48 -2.50 11.53
CA LEU A 85 -2.53 -3.43 11.09
C LEU A 85 -3.00 -3.12 9.68
N ARG A 86 -3.18 -1.84 9.37
CA ARG A 86 -3.55 -1.42 8.02
C ARG A 86 -2.47 -1.79 7.03
N LEU A 87 -1.21 -1.59 7.42
CA LEU A 87 -0.07 -1.90 6.57
C LEU A 87 -0.04 -3.40 6.25
N GLN A 88 -0.26 -4.25 7.25
CA GLN A 88 -0.32 -5.69 7.03
C GLN A 88 -1.43 -6.06 6.05
N THR A 89 -2.59 -5.39 6.16
CA THR A 89 -3.70 -5.63 5.25
C THR A 89 -3.33 -5.26 3.81
N ILE A 90 -2.67 -4.11 3.64
CA ILE A 90 -2.22 -3.68 2.32
C ILE A 90 -1.20 -4.67 1.74
N ILE A 91 -0.27 -5.14 2.56
CA ILE A 91 0.74 -6.10 2.10
C ILE A 91 0.07 -7.38 1.61
N ARG A 92 -0.94 -7.88 2.32
CA ARG A 92 -1.68 -9.06 1.86
C ARG A 92 -2.42 -8.81 0.56
N GLN A 93 -3.00 -7.62 0.42
CA GLN A 93 -3.67 -7.25 -0.82
C GLN A 93 -2.67 -7.17 -1.97
N GLU A 94 -1.48 -6.63 -1.73
CA GLU A 94 -0.43 -6.60 -2.74
C GLU A 94 -0.05 -8.00 -3.19
N GLU A 95 0.04 -8.94 -2.25
CA GLU A 95 0.37 -10.31 -2.58
C GLU A 95 -0.69 -10.95 -3.47
N ARG A 96 -1.97 -10.71 -3.16
CA ARG A 96 -3.06 -11.21 -3.99
C ARG A 96 -3.03 -10.60 -5.38
N ILE A 97 -2.82 -9.30 -5.44
CA ILE A 97 -2.76 -8.59 -6.72
C ILE A 97 -1.57 -9.09 -7.54
N HIS A 98 -0.43 -9.32 -6.90
CA HIS A 98 0.74 -9.86 -7.60
C HIS A 98 0.44 -11.24 -8.19
N LYS A 99 -0.19 -12.11 -7.43
CA LYS A 99 -0.58 -13.43 -7.93
C LYS A 99 -1.54 -13.32 -9.10
N ARG A 100 -2.51 -12.42 -8.98
CA ARG A 100 -3.47 -12.19 -10.05
C ARG A 100 -2.78 -11.70 -11.31
N PHE A 101 -1.85 -10.76 -11.14
CA PHE A 101 -1.08 -10.21 -12.26
C PHE A 101 -0.30 -11.32 -12.97
N THR A 102 0.38 -12.15 -12.20
CA THR A 102 1.16 -13.27 -12.74
C THR A 102 0.27 -14.25 -13.49
N GLN A 103 -0.90 -14.58 -12.94
CA GLN A 103 -1.84 -15.47 -13.60
C GLN A 103 -2.32 -14.90 -14.91
N LEU A 104 -2.64 -13.61 -14.94
CA LEU A 104 -3.10 -12.95 -16.15
C LEU A 104 -2.01 -12.90 -17.20
N GLN A 105 -0.76 -12.67 -16.80
CA GLN A 105 0.37 -12.70 -17.72
C GLN A 105 0.52 -14.08 -18.34
N GLU A 106 0.41 -15.13 -17.54
CA GLU A 106 0.52 -16.49 -18.04
C GLU A 106 -0.62 -16.82 -19.01
N GLN A 107 -1.84 -16.43 -18.67
CA GLN A 107 -2.98 -16.65 -19.54
C GLN A 107 -2.81 -15.91 -20.87
N LEU A 108 -2.35 -14.66 -20.80
CA LEU A 108 -2.13 -13.87 -21.99
C LEU A 108 -1.05 -14.48 -22.86
N LYS A 109 0.04 -14.91 -22.25
CA LYS A 109 1.15 -15.53 -22.95
C LYS A 109 0.68 -16.78 -23.68
N THR A 110 -0.13 -17.61 -23.02
CA THR A 110 -0.69 -18.82 -23.61
C THR A 110 -1.61 -18.47 -24.76
N SER A 111 -2.48 -17.46 -24.57
CA SER A 111 -3.47 -17.11 -25.59
C SER A 111 -2.83 -16.49 -26.82
N VAL A 112 -1.80 -15.69 -26.63
CA VAL A 112 -1.18 -14.96 -27.74
C VAL A 112 -0.13 -15.82 -28.45
N GLY A 113 0.73 -16.45 -27.65
CA GLY A 113 1.88 -17.14 -28.20
C GLY A 113 1.65 -18.56 -28.65
N SER A 114 0.81 -19.26 -27.91
CA SER A 114 0.69 -20.70 -28.06
C SER A 114 0.26 -21.11 -29.47
N PRO A 115 -0.83 -20.57 -30.05
CA PRO A 115 -1.25 -21.05 -31.36
C PRO A 115 -0.20 -20.83 -32.43
N GLY A 116 0.43 -19.69 -32.40
CA GLY A 116 1.45 -19.40 -33.39
C GLY A 116 2.65 -20.28 -33.25
N MET A 117 3.06 -20.53 -32.04
CA MET A 117 4.23 -21.36 -31.82
C MET A 117 3.99 -22.79 -32.15
N HIS A 118 2.78 -23.26 -31.89
CA HIS A 118 2.47 -24.65 -32.17
C HIS A 118 2.16 -24.91 -33.60
N ALA A 119 1.92 -23.88 -34.36
CA ALA A 119 1.56 -24.08 -35.74
C ALA A 119 2.72 -24.62 -36.52
N GLU A 120 3.94 -24.41 -36.07
CA GLU A 120 5.03 -24.94 -36.82
C GLU A 120 5.59 -26.18 -36.31
#